data_39a099830e4288f0beda625c1d1ba6b4
#
_entry.id   39a099830e4288f0beda625c1d1ba6b4
#
_cell.length_a   1.000
_cell.length_b   1.000
_cell.length_c   1.000
_cell.angle_alpha   90.00
_cell.angle_beta   90.00
_cell.angle_gamma   90.00
#
_symmetry.space_group_name_H-M   'P 1'
#
loop_
_entity.id
_entity.type
_entity.pdbx_description
1 polymer ?
#
loop_
_entity_poly.entity_id
_entity_poly.type
_entity_poly.pdbx_seq_one_letter_code
_entity_poly.pdbx_strand_id
1 'polypeptide(L)'
;QLITPDDLHWRPSNLMKIPNADFLERTGSENLSARLWRLPPKSANTLHKHIRQEEFYFVLEGTGRMRVGEETLTVPKHGGVLVGPDQLRQVFNDTEADVLWLVVGAPEELEFLQGSKSTGMDLKLIYPTEPTQLPKELDGVQWPPKA
;
A
#
# COMPACT_ATOMS: atom_id res chain seq x y z
N GLN A 1 14.34 -8.64 17.98
CA GLN A 1 13.24 -9.57 17.65
C GLN A 1 13.36 -9.99 16.18
N LEU A 2 13.60 -11.27 15.96
CA LEU A 2 13.68 -11.81 14.59
C LEU A 2 12.31 -12.28 14.12
N ILE A 3 11.95 -11.92 12.91
CA ILE A 3 10.74 -12.39 12.24
C ILE A 3 11.19 -13.05 10.94
N THR A 4 10.92 -14.34 10.79
CA THR A 4 11.27 -15.08 9.58
C THR A 4 10.07 -15.15 8.63
N PRO A 5 10.28 -15.53 7.36
CA PRO A 5 9.15 -15.67 6.44
C PRO A 5 8.05 -16.61 6.93
N ASP A 6 8.41 -17.64 7.70
CA ASP A 6 7.43 -18.59 8.25
C ASP A 6 6.53 -17.95 9.32
N ASP A 7 6.96 -16.84 9.91
CA ASP A 7 6.18 -16.11 10.91
C ASP A 7 5.15 -15.18 10.27
N LEU A 8 5.25 -14.92 8.98
CA LEU A 8 4.39 -13.99 8.30
C LEU A 8 3.04 -14.60 7.95
N HIS A 9 2.00 -13.80 8.09
CA HIS A 9 0.65 -14.18 7.71
C HIS A 9 0.22 -13.39 6.48
N TRP A 10 0.24 -14.05 5.33
CA TRP A 10 -0.19 -13.46 4.07
C TRP A 10 -1.71 -13.51 3.94
N ARG A 11 -2.30 -12.39 3.59
CA ARG A 11 -3.75 -12.29 3.38
C ARG A 11 -4.06 -11.18 2.37
N PRO A 12 -5.21 -11.27 1.68
CA PRO A 12 -5.63 -10.16 0.81
C PRO A 12 -6.09 -8.96 1.62
N SER A 13 -5.84 -7.78 1.11
CA SER A 13 -6.34 -6.55 1.73
C SER A 13 -7.86 -6.43 1.56
N ASN A 14 -8.49 -5.60 2.39
CA ASN A 14 -9.95 -5.50 2.45
C ASN A 14 -10.57 -4.96 1.16
N LEU A 15 -10.07 -3.84 0.65
CA LEU A 15 -10.69 -3.17 -0.50
C LEU A 15 -10.18 -3.71 -1.83
N MET A 16 -8.88 -3.78 -2.00
CA MET A 16 -8.27 -4.09 -3.29
C MET A 16 -7.75 -5.51 -3.40
N LYS A 17 -7.89 -6.31 -2.35
CA LYS A 17 -7.56 -7.75 -2.37
C LYS A 17 -6.10 -8.04 -2.76
N ILE A 18 -5.19 -7.14 -2.42
CA ILE A 18 -3.76 -7.34 -2.68
C ILE A 18 -3.16 -8.21 -1.57
N PRO A 19 -2.49 -9.32 -1.92
CA PRO A 19 -1.78 -10.11 -0.93
C PRO A 19 -0.74 -9.28 -0.19
N ASN A 20 -0.77 -9.35 1.14
CA ASN A 20 0.17 -8.60 1.95
C ASN A 20 0.49 -9.34 3.25
N ALA A 21 1.63 -9.01 3.83
CA ALA A 21 2.05 -9.53 5.13
C ALA A 21 2.52 -8.36 5.98
N ASP A 22 1.93 -8.23 7.16
CA ASP A 22 2.14 -7.11 8.06
C ASP A 22 3.09 -7.52 9.19
N PHE A 23 4.31 -6.96 9.18
CA PHE A 23 5.27 -7.21 10.25
C PHE A 23 4.81 -6.69 11.60
N LEU A 24 3.95 -5.67 11.59
CA LEU A 24 3.46 -5.04 12.82
C LEU A 24 2.66 -6.03 13.68
N GLU A 25 2.03 -7.03 13.08
CA GLU A 25 1.35 -8.10 13.82
C GLU A 25 2.30 -8.84 14.77
N ARG A 26 3.60 -8.86 14.46
CA ARG A 26 4.62 -9.53 15.26
C ARG A 26 5.38 -8.58 16.17
N THR A 27 5.72 -7.38 15.66
CA THR A 27 6.54 -6.44 16.42
C THR A 27 5.75 -5.68 17.48
N GLY A 28 4.49 -5.34 17.20
CA GLY A 28 3.70 -4.47 18.06
C GLY A 28 4.31 -3.09 18.25
N SER A 29 5.14 -2.63 17.31
CA SER A 29 5.82 -1.34 17.42
C SER A 29 4.83 -0.19 17.48
N GLU A 30 5.09 0.78 18.35
CA GLU A 30 4.28 2.00 18.43
C GLU A 30 4.70 3.05 17.41
N ASN A 31 5.88 2.93 16.83
CA ASN A 31 6.44 3.95 15.97
C ASN A 31 6.58 3.54 14.51
N LEU A 32 6.87 2.28 14.27
CA LEU A 32 7.28 1.81 12.95
C LEU A 32 6.37 0.72 12.45
N SER A 33 5.86 0.89 11.24
CA SER A 33 5.18 -0.17 10.51
C SER A 33 6.05 -0.64 9.34
N ALA A 34 5.92 -1.91 8.99
CA ALA A 34 6.56 -2.48 7.81
C ALA A 34 5.63 -3.55 7.24
N ARG A 35 5.49 -3.55 5.92
CA ARG A 35 4.56 -4.47 5.24
C ARG A 35 5.12 -4.87 3.89
N LEU A 36 4.92 -6.14 3.55
CA LEU A 36 5.17 -6.63 2.20
C LEU A 36 3.86 -6.62 1.42
N TRP A 37 3.91 -6.11 0.19
CA TRP A 37 2.78 -6.10 -0.73
C TRP A 37 3.20 -6.81 -2.01
N ARG A 38 2.48 -7.87 -2.38
CA ARG A 38 2.72 -8.58 -3.64
C ARG A 38 1.57 -8.26 -4.58
N LEU A 39 1.85 -7.45 -5.59
CA LEU A 39 0.84 -7.08 -6.57
C LEU A 39 0.89 -8.05 -7.75
N PRO A 40 -0.20 -8.83 -7.96
CA PRO A 40 -0.28 -9.67 -9.16
C PRO A 40 -0.37 -8.82 -10.43
N PRO A 41 -0.20 -9.42 -11.61
CA PRO A 41 -0.35 -8.68 -12.86
C PRO A 41 -1.68 -7.94 -12.97
N LYS A 42 -1.66 -6.73 -13.50
CA LYS A 42 -2.87 -5.93 -13.77
C LYS A 42 -3.70 -5.67 -12.51
N SER A 43 -3.03 -5.24 -11.46
CA SER A 43 -3.67 -4.92 -10.18
C SER A 43 -3.25 -3.56 -9.65
N ALA A 44 -3.99 -3.08 -8.67
CA ALA A 44 -3.68 -1.82 -8.00
C ALA A 44 -4.09 -1.91 -6.54
N ASN A 45 -3.34 -1.22 -5.69
CA ASN A 45 -3.72 -1.02 -4.30
C ASN A 45 -4.64 0.22 -4.20
N THR A 46 -5.00 0.61 -2.98
CA THR A 46 -5.87 1.76 -2.78
C THR A 46 -5.20 3.08 -3.13
N LEU A 47 -6.00 4.01 -3.62
CA LEU A 47 -5.61 5.40 -3.76
C LEU A 47 -5.89 6.08 -2.42
N HIS A 48 -4.83 6.45 -1.68
CA HIS A 48 -4.95 6.93 -0.31
C HIS A 48 -3.85 7.92 0.07
N LYS A 49 -4.01 8.51 1.24
CA LYS A 49 -2.95 9.31 1.88
C LYS A 49 -2.93 9.00 3.37
N HIS A 50 -1.97 9.56 4.06
CA HIS A 50 -1.85 9.43 5.51
C HIS A 50 -2.00 10.79 6.19
N ILE A 51 -2.25 10.79 7.49
CA ILE A 51 -2.44 12.02 8.27
C ILE A 51 -1.10 12.59 8.67
N ARG A 52 -0.20 11.75 9.20
CA ARG A 52 1.13 12.17 9.64
C ARG A 52 2.24 11.16 9.36
N GLN A 53 1.87 9.95 8.93
CA GLN A 53 2.85 8.91 8.61
C GLN A 53 3.50 9.20 7.26
N GLU A 54 4.82 9.24 7.22
CA GLU A 54 5.52 9.14 5.94
C GLU A 54 5.84 7.68 5.67
N GLU A 55 5.90 7.32 4.40
CA GLU A 55 6.15 5.94 3.98
C GLU A 55 7.29 5.89 2.98
N PHE A 56 8.16 4.91 3.16
CA PHE A 56 9.20 4.58 2.21
C PHE A 56 8.81 3.31 1.47
N TYR A 57 8.65 3.42 0.16
CA TYR A 57 8.27 2.33 -0.74
C TYR A 57 9.51 1.82 -1.44
N PHE A 58 9.77 0.53 -1.34
CA PHE A 58 10.98 -0.10 -1.90
C PHE A 58 10.61 -1.34 -2.69
N VAL A 59 11.11 -1.45 -3.94
CA VAL A 59 10.82 -2.60 -4.82
C VAL A 59 11.82 -3.71 -4.56
N LEU A 60 11.31 -4.87 -4.11
CA LEU A 60 12.13 -6.08 -3.89
C LEU A 60 12.22 -6.95 -5.13
N GLU A 61 11.12 -7.07 -5.89
CA GLU A 61 11.04 -7.88 -7.12
C GLU A 61 10.18 -7.19 -8.15
N GLY A 62 10.54 -7.31 -9.42
CA GLY A 62 9.81 -6.76 -10.54
C GLY A 62 10.09 -5.27 -10.75
N THR A 63 9.24 -4.63 -11.54
CA THR A 63 9.31 -3.19 -11.81
C THR A 63 8.08 -2.54 -11.21
N GLY A 64 8.28 -1.65 -10.23
CA GLY A 64 7.20 -0.98 -9.55
C GLY A 64 6.63 0.18 -10.35
N ARG A 65 5.32 0.39 -10.19
CA ARG A 65 4.63 1.55 -10.75
C ARG A 65 3.85 2.21 -9.63
N MET A 66 3.83 3.53 -9.62
CA MET A 66 3.22 4.25 -8.51
C MET A 66 2.77 5.64 -8.95
N ARG A 67 1.56 6.03 -8.53
CA ARG A 67 1.11 7.42 -8.63
C ARG A 67 1.42 8.12 -7.31
N VAL A 68 1.96 9.33 -7.40
CA VAL A 68 2.13 10.22 -6.25
C VAL A 68 1.64 11.60 -6.70
N GLY A 69 0.50 12.04 -6.19
CA GLY A 69 -0.16 13.24 -6.70
C GLY A 69 -0.47 13.09 -8.18
N GLU A 70 0.03 14.02 -8.99
CA GLU A 70 -0.17 14.01 -10.44
C GLU A 70 0.92 13.25 -11.20
N GLU A 71 1.96 12.78 -10.51
CA GLU A 71 3.08 12.09 -11.14
C GLU A 71 2.87 10.59 -11.15
N THR A 72 3.28 9.94 -12.25
CA THR A 72 3.36 8.48 -12.35
C THR A 72 4.83 8.10 -12.45
N LEU A 73 5.27 7.24 -11.52
CA LEU A 73 6.66 6.83 -11.42
C LEU A 73 6.84 5.39 -11.84
N THR A 74 7.97 5.11 -12.48
CA THR A 74 8.45 3.75 -12.70
C THR A 74 9.64 3.54 -11.78
N VAL A 75 9.54 2.56 -10.89
CA VAL A 75 10.54 2.31 -9.86
C VAL A 75 11.21 0.98 -10.15
N PRO A 76 12.49 0.99 -10.53
CA PRO A 76 13.18 -0.27 -10.83
C PRO A 76 13.40 -1.10 -9.57
N LYS A 77 13.73 -2.36 -9.76
CA LYS A 77 14.11 -3.24 -8.66
C LYS A 77 15.21 -2.58 -7.81
N HIS A 78 15.01 -2.60 -6.49
CA HIS A 78 15.87 -1.98 -5.48
C HIS A 78 15.84 -0.44 -5.51
N GLY A 79 14.93 0.16 -6.27
CA GLY A 79 14.65 1.58 -6.16
C GLY A 79 13.66 1.85 -5.04
N GLY A 80 13.65 3.08 -4.55
CA GLY A 80 12.78 3.49 -3.47
C GLY A 80 12.19 4.87 -3.66
N VAL A 81 11.02 5.11 -3.03
CA VAL A 81 10.30 6.38 -3.08
C VAL A 81 9.85 6.75 -1.67
N LEU A 82 10.22 7.93 -1.23
CA LEU A 82 9.70 8.48 0.02
C LEU A 82 8.46 9.32 -0.29
N VAL A 83 7.36 9.02 0.38
CA VAL A 83 6.10 9.73 0.20
C VAL A 83 5.69 10.38 1.51
N GLY A 84 5.44 11.68 1.47
CA GLY A 84 5.00 12.44 2.63
C GLY A 84 3.56 12.10 3.01
N PRO A 85 3.14 12.46 4.25
CA PRO A 85 1.83 12.03 4.75
C PRO A 85 0.65 12.56 3.94
N ASP A 86 0.68 13.80 3.52
CA ASP A 86 -0.47 14.42 2.86
C ASP A 86 -0.48 14.23 1.34
N GLN A 87 0.43 13.44 0.80
CA GLN A 87 0.48 13.15 -0.63
C GLN A 87 -0.40 11.95 -0.98
N LEU A 88 -1.32 12.13 -1.91
CA LEU A 88 -2.16 11.05 -2.42
C LEU A 88 -1.29 10.08 -3.22
N ARG A 89 -1.38 8.77 -2.93
CA ARG A 89 -0.54 7.77 -3.59
C ARG A 89 -1.30 6.48 -3.88
N GLN A 90 -0.80 5.75 -4.85
CA GLN A 90 -1.29 4.43 -5.22
C GLN A 90 -0.19 3.64 -5.90
N VAL A 91 0.12 2.45 -5.40
CA VAL A 91 0.97 1.51 -6.13
C VAL A 91 0.09 0.66 -7.04
N PHE A 92 0.59 0.33 -8.21
CA PHE A 92 -0.12 -0.53 -9.16
C PHE A 92 0.86 -1.37 -9.95
N ASN A 93 0.35 -2.33 -10.69
CA ASN A 93 1.15 -3.23 -11.52
C ASN A 93 0.48 -3.36 -12.89
N ASP A 94 1.06 -2.71 -13.89
CA ASP A 94 0.61 -2.80 -15.28
C ASP A 94 1.42 -3.82 -16.11
N THR A 95 2.24 -4.62 -15.43
CA THR A 95 3.08 -5.65 -16.08
C THR A 95 2.42 -7.02 -16.02
N GLU A 96 3.07 -8.01 -16.65
CA GLU A 96 2.60 -9.39 -16.70
C GLU A 96 3.22 -10.28 -15.61
N ALA A 97 4.02 -9.69 -14.71
CA ALA A 97 4.68 -10.43 -13.62
C ALA A 97 4.33 -9.79 -12.28
N ASP A 98 4.43 -10.59 -11.20
CA ASP A 98 4.24 -10.06 -9.85
C ASP A 98 5.27 -8.98 -9.53
N VAL A 99 4.86 -8.01 -8.72
CA VAL A 99 5.75 -6.99 -8.17
C VAL A 99 5.69 -7.05 -6.65
N LEU A 100 6.84 -7.16 -6.00
CA LEU A 100 6.92 -7.22 -4.55
C LEU A 100 7.49 -5.91 -4.01
N TRP A 101 6.71 -5.25 -3.16
CA TRP A 101 7.10 -4.02 -2.48
C TRP A 101 7.32 -4.26 -0.99
N LEU A 102 8.33 -3.61 -0.42
CA LEU A 102 8.43 -3.38 1.03
C LEU A 102 8.04 -1.94 1.29
N VAL A 103 7.09 -1.75 2.20
CA VAL A 103 6.66 -0.40 2.59
C VAL A 103 6.89 -0.23 4.09
N VAL A 104 7.68 0.78 4.44
CA VAL A 104 8.02 1.09 5.83
C VAL A 104 7.47 2.48 6.14
N GLY A 105 6.77 2.61 7.25
CA GLY A 105 6.14 3.88 7.63
C GLY A 105 6.37 4.23 9.09
N ALA A 106 6.43 5.53 9.37
CA ALA A 106 6.56 6.08 10.71
C ALA A 106 6.07 7.54 10.72
N PRO A 107 5.48 8.01 11.83
CA PRO A 107 5.05 7.22 13.00
C PRO A 107 3.85 6.34 12.68
N GLU A 108 3.58 5.34 13.51
CA GLU A 108 2.40 4.50 13.33
C GLU A 108 1.12 5.29 13.63
N GLU A 109 0.07 5.02 12.86
CA GLU A 109 -1.20 5.75 12.93
C GLU A 109 -2.37 4.89 13.44
N LEU A 110 -2.10 3.82 14.19
CA LEU A 110 -3.15 2.92 14.69
C LEU A 110 -4.25 3.64 15.46
N GLU A 111 -3.90 4.67 16.23
CA GLU A 111 -4.89 5.44 16.99
C GLU A 111 -5.93 6.08 16.07
N PHE A 112 -5.48 6.65 14.96
CA PHE A 112 -6.38 7.25 13.97
C PHE A 112 -7.24 6.19 13.30
N LEU A 113 -6.65 5.06 12.95
CA LEU A 113 -7.37 3.97 12.29
C LEU A 113 -8.41 3.36 13.22
N GLN A 114 -8.09 3.21 14.50
CA GLN A 114 -9.03 2.71 15.50
C GLN A 114 -10.16 3.72 15.75
N GLY A 115 -9.84 5.01 15.82
CA GLY A 115 -10.83 6.07 15.93
C GLY A 115 -11.77 6.14 14.74
N SER A 116 -11.24 5.91 13.53
CA SER A 116 -12.00 6.02 12.29
C SER A 116 -13.11 4.97 12.17
N LYS A 117 -13.03 3.89 12.93
CA LYS A 117 -14.08 2.87 12.94
C LYS A 117 -15.39 3.39 13.54
N SER A 118 -15.33 4.46 14.30
CA SER A 118 -16.51 5.03 14.96
C SER A 118 -17.15 6.17 14.16
N THR A 119 -16.44 6.77 13.20
CA THR A 119 -16.98 7.87 12.40
C THR A 119 -16.47 7.77 10.95
N GLY A 120 -17.37 7.86 9.98
CA GLY A 120 -17.00 7.84 8.56
C GLY A 120 -16.17 9.06 8.12
N MET A 121 -16.10 10.09 8.96
CA MET A 121 -15.37 11.32 8.66
C MET A 121 -13.85 11.11 8.69
N ASP A 122 -13.38 10.26 9.62
CA ASP A 122 -11.95 10.00 9.75
C ASP A 122 -11.39 9.22 8.56
N LEU A 123 -12.22 8.37 7.93
CA LEU A 123 -11.82 7.66 6.73
C LEU A 123 -11.57 8.59 5.54
N LYS A 124 -12.25 9.73 5.48
CA LYS A 124 -12.03 10.71 4.41
C LYS A 124 -10.68 11.39 4.50
N LEU A 125 -10.04 11.38 5.66
CA LEU A 125 -8.69 11.89 5.82
C LEU A 125 -7.66 10.98 5.12
N ILE A 126 -7.96 9.69 5.02
CA ILE A 126 -7.10 8.69 4.38
C ILE A 126 -7.56 8.44 2.93
N TYR A 127 -8.87 8.40 2.71
CA TYR A 127 -9.47 8.19 1.39
C TYR A 127 -10.27 9.43 0.97
N PRO A 128 -9.59 10.51 0.55
CA PRO A 128 -10.28 11.75 0.17
C PRO A 128 -11.08 11.62 -1.13
N THR A 129 -10.76 10.62 -1.95
CA THR A 129 -11.46 10.31 -3.19
C THR A 129 -11.86 8.84 -3.19
N GLU A 130 -12.21 8.29 -4.36
CA GLU A 130 -12.58 6.87 -4.46
C GLU A 130 -11.33 5.98 -4.28
N PRO A 131 -11.23 5.22 -3.18
CA PRO A 131 -10.02 4.44 -2.89
C PRO A 131 -9.79 3.28 -3.88
N THR A 132 -10.83 2.80 -4.55
CA THR A 132 -10.73 1.68 -5.49
C THR A 132 -10.55 2.12 -6.93
N GLN A 133 -10.41 3.42 -7.18
CA GLN A 133 -10.20 3.97 -8.52
C GLN A 133 -8.87 3.47 -9.10
N LEU A 134 -8.94 2.87 -10.29
CA LEU A 134 -7.74 2.39 -10.97
C LEU A 134 -7.00 3.54 -11.65
N PRO A 135 -5.67 3.44 -11.81
CA PRO A 135 -4.92 4.41 -12.61
C PRO A 135 -5.27 4.23 -14.10
N LYS A 136 -5.03 5.26 -14.90
CA LYS A 136 -5.31 5.23 -16.33
C LYS A 136 -4.61 4.10 -17.07
N GLU A 137 -3.44 3.70 -16.58
CA GLU A 137 -2.65 2.60 -17.13
C GLU A 137 -3.36 1.26 -17.04
N LEU A 138 -4.37 1.14 -16.19
CA LEU A 138 -5.18 -0.06 -16.04
C LEU A 138 -6.62 0.15 -16.54
N ASP A 139 -6.85 1.11 -17.42
CA ASP A 139 -8.16 1.35 -17.99
C ASP A 139 -8.68 0.09 -18.69
N GLY A 140 -9.94 -0.28 -18.41
CA GLY A 140 -10.55 -1.48 -18.95
C GLY A 140 -10.22 -2.77 -18.20
N VAL A 141 -9.34 -2.72 -17.19
CA VAL A 141 -8.98 -3.88 -16.37
C VAL A 141 -10.01 -4.09 -15.27
N GLN A 142 -10.36 -5.34 -15.01
CA GLN A 142 -11.22 -5.70 -13.87
C GLN A 142 -10.33 -6.03 -12.66
N TRP A 143 -10.27 -5.11 -11.73
CA TRP A 143 -9.59 -5.32 -10.46
C TRP A 143 -10.35 -4.59 -9.33
N PRO A 144 -10.62 -5.16 -8.14
CA PRO A 144 -10.33 -6.57 -7.80
C PRO A 144 -11.15 -7.54 -8.65
N PRO A 145 -10.74 -8.84 -8.67
CA PRO A 145 -11.53 -9.85 -9.38
C PRO A 145 -12.93 -9.97 -8.78
N LYS A 146 -13.89 -10.28 -9.60
CA LYS A 146 -15.24 -10.57 -9.10
C LYS A 146 -15.20 -11.85 -8.26
N ALA A 147 -15.92 -11.80 -7.15
CA ALA A 147 -16.03 -12.94 -6.25
C ALA A 147 -16.76 -14.12 -6.94
#